data_a369eebc81676acd7b8f2fb1240fffcb
#
_entry.id   a369eebc81676acd7b8f2fb1240fffcb
#
_cell.length_a   1.000
_cell.length_b   1.000
_cell.length_c   1.000
_cell.angle_alpha   90.00
_cell.angle_beta   90.00
_cell.angle_gamma   90.00
#
_symmetry.space_group_name_H-M   'P 1'
#
loop_
_entity.id
_entity.type
_entity.pdbx_description
1 polymer ?
#
loop_
_entity_poly.entity_id
_entity_poly.type
_entity_poly.pdbx_seq_one_letter_code
_entity_poly.pdbx_strand_id
1 'polypeptide(L)'
;MWAYESVFYQIYPLGFCGAPFENDGVLTPRIRKVIDWIPHIKNLGANAIYFSPVFESDTHGYNTRDFRKIDVRLGTNEDFADVCQALHKEGIKVVLDGVFNHVGRGFWAFQDVLEKRWDSPYKDWFHISFDGNSNYNDGLWYEGWEGNYDLVKLNLCHPDVKQHIFDSIRSWVEEFDIDGLRLDVAYCLDENFVRELRAFCDSLKPDFFLVGEMLHGDYNRLMNDSMLHSATNYECYKGLFSSFNSMNMFEIIHSLLRQFGPENWTLYRGKHLLCFVDNHDVSRIASNLTNEQHLPLIYALCFGMPGIPCVYYGSEWGAKANKSEGDPALRACFDAPVENDLTAWISKLAAAKKASNALNYGDFRSVVLTHRQCIFERKTDSERVLVAINADNVPYTAHFDAGCGTAVDLITGNTHDFGGGSELPPYSAFFWKCER
;
A
#
# COMPACT_ATOMS: atom_id res chain seq x y z
N MET A 1 -8.63 9.55 11.94
CA MET A 1 -7.48 8.65 11.62
C MET A 1 -6.59 9.36 10.61
N TRP A 2 -5.37 9.68 11.00
CA TRP A 2 -4.41 10.44 10.17
C TRP A 2 -4.18 9.83 8.78
N ALA A 3 -4.18 8.50 8.68
CA ALA A 3 -3.92 7.79 7.43
C ALA A 3 -4.95 8.10 6.32
N TYR A 4 -6.18 8.46 6.67
CA TYR A 4 -7.23 8.74 5.69
C TYR A 4 -6.98 10.01 4.88
N GLU A 5 -6.18 10.93 5.41
CA GLU A 5 -5.79 12.19 4.77
C GLU A 5 -4.36 12.13 4.20
N SER A 6 -3.73 10.96 4.25
CA SER A 6 -2.33 10.79 3.86
C SER A 6 -2.16 10.37 2.41
N VAL A 7 -0.98 10.69 1.90
CA VAL A 7 -0.38 10.09 0.70
C VAL A 7 0.79 9.25 1.17
N PHE A 8 0.74 7.95 0.89
CA PHE A 8 1.78 7.00 1.26
C PHE A 8 2.86 6.90 0.18
N TYR A 9 4.08 6.66 0.63
CA TYR A 9 5.21 6.28 -0.21
C TYR A 9 5.72 4.91 0.26
N GLN A 10 5.73 3.91 -0.63
CA GLN A 10 6.17 2.57 -0.30
C GLN A 10 7.61 2.36 -0.70
N ILE A 11 8.42 1.85 0.23
CA ILE A 11 9.78 1.39 0.00
C ILE A 11 9.88 -0.11 0.33
N TYR A 12 10.48 -0.89 -0.59
CA TYR A 12 10.96 -2.24 -0.32
C TYR A 12 12.45 -2.16 0.05
N PRO A 13 12.81 -2.22 1.35
CA PRO A 13 14.12 -1.77 1.83
C PRO A 13 15.31 -2.56 1.30
N LEU A 14 15.23 -3.89 1.26
CA LEU A 14 16.33 -4.74 0.80
C LEU A 14 16.71 -4.41 -0.65
N GLY A 15 15.73 -4.30 -1.55
CA GLY A 15 15.97 -3.90 -2.94
C GLY A 15 16.39 -2.44 -3.07
N PHE A 16 15.62 -1.54 -2.47
CA PHE A 16 15.89 -0.10 -2.48
C PHE A 16 17.32 0.24 -2.04
N CYS A 17 17.81 -0.42 -1.01
CA CYS A 17 19.15 -0.22 -0.45
C CYS A 17 20.24 -1.01 -1.15
N GLY A 18 19.92 -1.84 -2.15
CA GLY A 18 20.90 -2.66 -2.86
C GLY A 18 21.54 -3.75 -1.99
N ALA A 19 20.76 -4.30 -1.05
CA ALA A 19 21.20 -5.41 -0.21
C ALA A 19 21.31 -6.70 -1.04
N PRO A 20 22.25 -7.62 -0.73
CA PRO A 20 22.30 -8.92 -1.37
C PRO A 20 21.03 -9.72 -1.11
N PHE A 21 20.62 -10.57 -2.06
CA PHE A 21 19.40 -11.38 -1.93
C PHE A 21 19.52 -12.35 -0.75
N GLU A 22 20.58 -13.14 -0.71
CA GLU A 22 20.87 -14.01 0.43
C GLU A 22 21.40 -13.20 1.60
N ASN A 23 20.97 -13.53 2.82
CA ASN A 23 21.50 -12.92 4.02
C ASN A 23 22.93 -13.42 4.26
N ASP A 24 23.90 -12.57 3.94
CA ASP A 24 25.33 -12.87 4.07
C ASP A 24 25.89 -12.66 5.49
N GLY A 25 25.05 -12.22 6.43
CA GLY A 25 25.44 -11.94 7.81
C GLY A 25 26.33 -10.71 7.98
N VAL A 26 26.56 -9.92 6.93
CA VAL A 26 27.43 -8.75 6.95
C VAL A 26 26.66 -7.49 7.35
N LEU A 27 26.99 -6.95 8.52
CA LEU A 27 26.39 -5.71 8.99
C LEU A 27 26.81 -4.53 8.12
N THR A 28 25.83 -3.91 7.47
CA THR A 28 26.04 -2.73 6.61
C THR A 28 24.87 -1.76 6.81
N PRO A 29 25.09 -0.48 7.18
CA PRO A 29 24.03 0.48 7.51
C PRO A 29 23.35 1.05 6.26
N ARG A 30 22.88 0.20 5.35
CA ARG A 30 22.29 0.60 4.06
C ARG A 30 20.99 1.37 4.23
N ILE A 31 20.22 1.09 5.29
CA ILE A 31 18.91 1.73 5.53
C ILE A 31 19.00 3.25 5.67
N ARG A 32 20.15 3.77 6.07
CA ARG A 32 20.39 5.21 6.20
C ARG A 32 20.22 5.97 4.87
N LYS A 33 20.30 5.29 3.73
CA LYS A 33 19.98 5.84 2.40
C LYS A 33 18.58 6.49 2.37
N VAL A 34 17.62 6.00 3.13
CA VAL A 34 16.28 6.59 3.19
C VAL A 34 16.33 8.06 3.62
N ILE A 35 17.26 8.42 4.51
CA ILE A 35 17.41 9.81 4.99
C ILE A 35 17.69 10.77 3.82
N ASP A 36 18.52 10.36 2.87
CA ASP A 36 18.85 11.16 1.69
C ASP A 36 17.67 11.35 0.73
N TRP A 37 16.66 10.46 0.82
CA TRP A 37 15.46 10.49 -0.01
C TRP A 37 14.30 11.30 0.62
N ILE A 38 14.40 11.69 1.88
CA ILE A 38 13.34 12.44 2.58
C ILE A 38 12.94 13.72 1.83
N PRO A 39 13.87 14.54 1.29
CA PRO A 39 13.49 15.73 0.51
C PRO A 39 12.63 15.39 -0.71
N HIS A 40 12.96 14.32 -1.45
CA HIS A 40 12.17 13.85 -2.58
C HIS A 40 10.76 13.40 -2.16
N ILE A 41 10.66 12.58 -1.10
CA ILE A 41 9.39 12.08 -0.57
C ILE A 41 8.48 13.25 -0.16
N LYS A 42 9.03 14.27 0.49
CA LYS A 42 8.31 15.50 0.86
C LYS A 42 7.87 16.30 -0.37
N ASN A 43 8.76 16.50 -1.33
CA ASN A 43 8.46 17.24 -2.55
C ASN A 43 7.37 16.57 -3.37
N LEU A 44 7.31 15.24 -3.35
CA LEU A 44 6.23 14.46 -3.95
C LEU A 44 4.88 14.68 -3.25
N GLY A 45 4.89 15.18 -2.01
CA GLY A 45 3.69 15.41 -1.19
C GLY A 45 3.30 14.24 -0.29
N ALA A 46 4.11 13.18 -0.23
CA ALA A 46 3.87 12.06 0.69
C ALA A 46 4.17 12.48 2.14
N ASN A 47 3.30 12.06 3.06
CA ASN A 47 3.39 12.32 4.49
C ASN A 47 3.29 11.05 5.35
N ALA A 48 3.33 9.90 4.71
CA ALA A 48 3.45 8.61 5.35
C ALA A 48 4.34 7.70 4.50
N ILE A 49 5.14 6.87 5.15
CA ILE A 49 5.95 5.86 4.49
C ILE A 49 5.46 4.47 4.92
N TYR A 50 5.36 3.56 3.98
CA TYR A 50 5.16 2.15 4.21
C TYR A 50 6.43 1.41 3.84
N PHE A 51 7.08 0.81 4.84
CA PHE A 51 8.21 -0.07 4.63
C PHE A 51 7.74 -1.52 4.47
N SER A 52 8.06 -2.15 3.34
CA SER A 52 8.10 -3.60 3.24
C SER A 52 9.10 -4.15 4.24
N PRO A 53 9.21 -5.47 4.50
CA PRO A 53 9.90 -5.98 5.69
C PRO A 53 11.30 -5.43 5.93
N VAL A 54 11.58 -5.05 7.17
CA VAL A 54 12.88 -4.51 7.63
C VAL A 54 13.62 -5.45 8.58
N PHE A 55 12.96 -6.50 9.09
CA PHE A 55 13.52 -7.37 10.11
C PHE A 55 14.39 -8.48 9.53
N GLU A 56 15.27 -9.03 10.36
CA GLU A 56 16.20 -10.09 9.99
C GLU A 56 15.49 -11.24 9.31
N SER A 57 15.93 -11.59 8.10
CA SER A 57 15.29 -12.58 7.25
C SER A 57 16.31 -13.47 6.52
N ASP A 58 15.85 -14.60 5.98
CA ASP A 58 16.69 -15.49 5.20
C ASP A 58 17.09 -14.87 3.86
N THR A 59 16.11 -14.27 3.13
CA THR A 59 16.33 -13.70 1.79
C THR A 59 15.53 -12.41 1.57
N HIS A 60 14.27 -12.52 1.20
CA HIS A 60 13.43 -11.43 0.67
C HIS A 60 12.68 -10.60 1.73
N GLY A 61 12.93 -10.85 3.01
CA GLY A 61 12.25 -10.10 4.09
C GLY A 61 10.99 -10.77 4.63
N TYR A 62 10.27 -11.54 3.81
CA TYR A 62 9.05 -12.24 4.25
C TYR A 62 9.33 -13.58 4.93
N ASN A 63 10.56 -14.07 4.90
CA ASN A 63 11.03 -15.26 5.62
C ASN A 63 11.84 -14.83 6.87
N THR A 64 11.13 -14.28 7.84
CA THR A 64 11.69 -13.67 9.05
C THR A 64 12.45 -14.66 9.90
N ARG A 65 13.64 -14.26 10.38
CA ARG A 65 14.44 -14.97 11.37
C ARG A 65 14.22 -14.44 12.79
N ASP A 66 14.07 -13.12 12.94
CA ASP A 66 13.92 -12.44 14.21
C ASP A 66 13.10 -11.16 14.05
N PHE A 67 11.96 -11.06 14.74
CA PHE A 67 11.09 -9.90 14.71
C PHE A 67 11.64 -8.66 15.45
N ARG A 68 12.68 -8.83 16.28
CA ARG A 68 13.21 -7.75 17.12
C ARG A 68 14.54 -7.18 16.64
N LYS A 69 15.04 -7.71 15.57
CA LYS A 69 16.33 -7.32 15.00
C LYS A 69 16.14 -6.82 13.58
N ILE A 70 16.62 -5.62 13.30
CA ILE A 70 16.72 -5.12 11.92
C ILE A 70 17.69 -6.02 11.14
N ASP A 71 17.35 -6.30 9.88
CA ASP A 71 18.17 -7.13 8.99
C ASP A 71 19.59 -6.56 8.90
N VAL A 72 20.59 -7.39 9.17
CA VAL A 72 22.00 -6.95 9.18
C VAL A 72 22.44 -6.34 7.85
N ARG A 73 21.82 -6.75 6.75
CA ARG A 73 22.07 -6.18 5.44
C ARG A 73 21.57 -4.74 5.31
N LEU A 74 20.66 -4.32 6.19
CA LEU A 74 20.11 -2.95 6.27
C LEU A 74 20.80 -2.11 7.35
N GLY A 75 21.25 -2.73 8.44
CA GLY A 75 21.89 -2.02 9.54
C GLY A 75 21.53 -2.55 10.90
N THR A 76 21.67 -1.71 11.91
CA THR A 76 21.28 -1.99 13.31
C THR A 76 19.89 -1.42 13.61
N ASN A 77 19.33 -1.80 14.77
CA ASN A 77 18.10 -1.16 15.28
C ASN A 77 18.30 0.34 15.48
N GLU A 78 19.49 0.78 15.91
CA GLU A 78 19.83 2.19 16.06
C GLU A 78 19.82 2.93 14.70
N ASP A 79 20.41 2.34 13.64
CA ASP A 79 20.35 2.90 12.29
C ASP A 79 18.92 3.12 11.83
N PHE A 80 18.04 2.15 12.08
CA PHE A 80 16.63 2.27 11.70
C PHE A 80 15.87 3.27 12.58
N ALA A 81 16.17 3.33 13.88
CA ALA A 81 15.62 4.35 14.78
C ALA A 81 15.97 5.77 14.30
N ASP A 82 17.21 6.00 13.86
CA ASP A 82 17.65 7.27 13.28
C ASP A 82 16.85 7.62 12.02
N VAL A 83 16.59 6.65 11.15
CA VAL A 83 15.75 6.83 9.95
C VAL A 83 14.33 7.24 10.34
N CYS A 84 13.72 6.53 11.28
CA CYS A 84 12.35 6.85 11.75
C CYS A 84 12.30 8.25 12.39
N GLN A 85 13.29 8.60 13.20
CA GLN A 85 13.38 9.94 13.79
C GLN A 85 13.51 11.04 12.72
N ALA A 86 14.32 10.81 11.70
CA ALA A 86 14.49 11.76 10.59
C ALA A 86 13.17 11.94 9.81
N LEU A 87 12.42 10.85 9.57
CA LEU A 87 11.11 10.90 8.93
C LEU A 87 10.09 11.67 9.79
N HIS A 88 9.99 11.35 11.07
CA HIS A 88 9.08 12.03 12.01
C HIS A 88 9.39 13.52 12.14
N LYS A 89 10.66 13.92 12.17
CA LYS A 89 11.08 15.32 12.18
C LYS A 89 10.52 16.12 11.00
N GLU A 90 10.33 15.46 9.87
CA GLU A 90 9.77 16.04 8.65
C GLU A 90 8.25 15.84 8.53
N GLY A 91 7.59 15.33 9.58
CA GLY A 91 6.15 15.10 9.64
C GLY A 91 5.67 13.90 8.85
N ILE A 92 6.57 12.95 8.55
CA ILE A 92 6.26 11.72 7.80
C ILE A 92 6.01 10.59 8.80
N LYS A 93 4.82 10.00 8.75
CA LYS A 93 4.42 8.84 9.54
C LYS A 93 5.08 7.56 9.04
N VAL A 94 5.32 6.61 9.94
CA VAL A 94 6.02 5.35 9.62
C VAL A 94 5.11 4.16 9.87
N VAL A 95 4.89 3.35 8.81
CA VAL A 95 4.14 2.09 8.84
C VAL A 95 5.07 0.95 8.44
N LEU A 96 5.11 -0.12 9.23
CA LEU A 96 5.92 -1.30 8.96
C LEU A 96 5.07 -2.46 8.44
N ASP A 97 5.73 -3.35 7.69
CA ASP A 97 5.14 -4.63 7.31
C ASP A 97 5.17 -5.61 8.50
N GLY A 98 4.02 -6.11 8.88
CA GLY A 98 3.82 -7.14 9.90
C GLY A 98 3.62 -8.49 9.23
N VAL A 99 4.68 -9.30 9.17
CA VAL A 99 4.65 -10.64 8.58
C VAL A 99 4.40 -11.66 9.69
N PHE A 100 3.12 -11.89 10.01
CA PHE A 100 2.73 -12.69 11.18
C PHE A 100 2.12 -14.06 10.84
N ASN A 101 1.75 -14.29 9.57
CA ASN A 101 1.21 -15.59 9.16
C ASN A 101 2.28 -16.68 9.18
N HIS A 102 3.52 -16.34 8.87
CA HIS A 102 4.63 -17.26 8.69
C HIS A 102 5.97 -16.63 9.05
N VAL A 103 6.98 -17.47 9.17
CA VAL A 103 8.39 -17.10 9.42
C VAL A 103 9.29 -17.87 8.46
N GLY A 104 10.56 -17.50 8.36
CA GLY A 104 11.57 -18.24 7.62
C GLY A 104 11.98 -19.52 8.35
N ARG A 105 12.63 -20.41 7.64
CA ARG A 105 13.24 -21.62 8.24
C ARG A 105 14.36 -21.26 9.23
N GLY A 106 15.02 -20.12 9.04
CA GLY A 106 16.03 -19.57 9.94
C GLY A 106 15.46 -18.95 11.22
N PHE A 107 14.13 -18.91 11.42
CA PHE A 107 13.53 -18.39 12.63
C PHE A 107 13.97 -19.20 13.85
N TRP A 108 14.43 -18.53 14.89
CA TRP A 108 15.11 -19.15 16.02
C TRP A 108 14.30 -20.26 16.70
N ALA A 109 12.98 -20.10 16.86
CA ALA A 109 12.12 -21.12 17.46
C ALA A 109 11.95 -22.34 16.54
N PHE A 110 11.91 -22.13 15.21
CA PHE A 110 11.86 -23.22 14.25
C PHE A 110 13.19 -24.00 14.18
N GLN A 111 14.32 -23.30 14.29
CA GLN A 111 15.64 -23.94 14.40
C GLN A 111 15.75 -24.83 15.63
N ASP A 112 15.21 -24.40 16.77
CA ASP A 112 15.13 -25.23 17.99
C ASP A 112 14.28 -26.49 17.75
N VAL A 113 13.16 -26.40 17.03
CA VAL A 113 12.34 -27.56 16.64
C VAL A 113 13.11 -28.50 15.71
N LEU A 114 13.85 -27.99 14.74
CA LEU A 114 14.68 -28.83 13.85
C LEU A 114 15.75 -29.60 14.63
N GLU A 115 16.33 -28.99 15.64
CA GLU A 115 17.38 -29.61 16.49
C GLU A 115 16.80 -30.61 17.51
N LYS A 116 15.78 -30.19 18.27
CA LYS A 116 15.28 -30.92 19.45
C LYS A 116 14.06 -31.78 19.20
N ARG A 117 13.39 -31.61 18.06
CA ARG A 117 12.20 -32.37 17.66
C ARG A 117 11.11 -32.34 18.74
N TRP A 118 10.70 -33.49 19.24
CA TRP A 118 9.68 -33.63 20.28
C TRP A 118 10.01 -32.91 21.59
N ASP A 119 11.27 -32.71 21.90
CA ASP A 119 11.76 -32.08 23.13
C ASP A 119 11.78 -30.53 23.02
N SER A 120 11.51 -29.96 21.83
CA SER A 120 11.43 -28.53 21.67
C SER A 120 10.21 -27.95 22.38
N PRO A 121 10.35 -26.90 23.19
CA PRO A 121 9.22 -26.17 23.77
C PRO A 121 8.44 -25.38 22.74
N TYR A 122 8.96 -25.20 21.53
CA TYR A 122 8.36 -24.39 20.46
C TYR A 122 7.65 -25.21 19.38
N LYS A 123 7.58 -26.56 19.51
CA LYS A 123 6.95 -27.40 18.48
C LYS A 123 5.51 -27.03 18.19
N ASP A 124 4.76 -26.57 19.20
CA ASP A 124 3.35 -26.20 19.09
C ASP A 124 3.15 -24.73 18.58
N TRP A 125 4.24 -24.01 18.35
CA TRP A 125 4.22 -22.71 17.69
C TRP A 125 3.93 -22.81 16.20
N PHE A 126 4.03 -24.02 15.66
CA PHE A 126 3.86 -24.35 14.24
C PHE A 126 2.88 -25.51 14.08
N HIS A 127 2.42 -25.76 12.88
CA HIS A 127 1.61 -26.93 12.53
C HIS A 127 2.53 -28.01 11.98
N ILE A 128 3.00 -28.93 12.82
CA ILE A 128 4.08 -29.89 12.51
C ILE A 128 3.57 -31.32 12.65
N SER A 129 4.07 -32.22 11.78
CA SER A 129 4.01 -33.67 11.93
C SER A 129 5.41 -34.27 11.79
N PHE A 130 5.88 -34.96 12.83
CA PHE A 130 7.17 -35.65 12.81
C PHE A 130 7.11 -37.02 12.09
N ASP A 131 5.91 -37.45 11.71
CA ASP A 131 5.69 -38.68 10.90
C ASP A 131 5.72 -38.38 9.38
N GLY A 132 5.82 -37.12 9.01
CA GLY A 132 5.85 -36.64 7.63
C GLY A 132 7.21 -36.12 7.20
N ASN A 133 7.23 -35.52 6.00
CA ASN A 133 8.41 -34.88 5.45
C ASN A 133 8.03 -33.70 4.57
N SER A 134 8.95 -32.78 4.34
CA SER A 134 8.83 -31.68 3.40
C SER A 134 9.79 -31.86 2.23
N ASN A 135 9.80 -30.91 1.30
CA ASN A 135 10.77 -30.88 0.20
C ASN A 135 12.21 -30.66 0.66
N TYR A 136 12.43 -30.26 1.92
CA TYR A 136 13.77 -30.15 2.54
C TYR A 136 14.31 -31.49 3.02
N ASN A 137 13.48 -32.53 3.06
CA ASN A 137 13.85 -33.89 3.42
C ASN A 137 14.55 -34.00 4.78
N ASP A 138 14.10 -33.26 5.77
CA ASP A 138 14.66 -33.19 7.12
C ASP A 138 13.82 -33.93 8.18
N GLY A 139 12.92 -34.80 7.72
CA GLY A 139 12.20 -35.76 8.59
C GLY A 139 11.08 -35.14 9.42
N LEU A 140 10.49 -34.04 8.96
CA LEU A 140 9.23 -33.49 9.47
C LEU A 140 8.44 -32.85 8.34
N TRP A 141 7.13 -32.93 8.47
CA TRP A 141 6.21 -32.11 7.69
C TRP A 141 5.71 -30.94 8.54
N TYR A 142 5.50 -29.80 7.91
CA TYR A 142 4.87 -28.63 8.53
C TYR A 142 4.05 -27.88 7.50
N GLU A 143 3.06 -27.13 7.98
CA GLU A 143 2.28 -26.25 7.12
C GLU A 143 3.12 -25.02 6.72
N GLY A 144 3.22 -24.76 5.42
CA GLY A 144 3.79 -23.53 4.86
C GLY A 144 2.70 -22.66 4.27
N TRP A 145 3.02 -21.39 4.02
CA TRP A 145 2.10 -20.51 3.31
C TRP A 145 1.91 -20.97 1.88
N GLU A 146 0.65 -21.33 1.54
CA GLU A 146 0.26 -21.82 0.20
C GLU A 146 1.18 -22.93 -0.37
N GLY A 147 1.70 -23.80 0.50
CA GLY A 147 2.57 -24.90 0.13
C GLY A 147 4.05 -24.53 -0.04
N ASN A 148 4.44 -23.28 0.25
CA ASN A 148 5.84 -22.86 0.29
C ASN A 148 6.47 -23.23 1.62
N TYR A 149 7.38 -24.17 1.63
CA TYR A 149 8.03 -24.68 2.85
C TYR A 149 9.17 -23.80 3.38
N ASP A 150 9.62 -22.81 2.63
CA ASP A 150 10.50 -21.74 3.10
C ASP A 150 9.78 -20.68 3.95
N LEU A 151 8.44 -20.71 3.95
CA LEU A 151 7.56 -19.85 4.71
C LEU A 151 6.74 -20.69 5.70
N VAL A 152 7.32 -20.90 6.89
CA VAL A 152 6.78 -21.79 7.92
C VAL A 152 5.63 -21.12 8.63
N LYS A 153 4.42 -21.69 8.56
CA LYS A 153 3.22 -21.09 9.14
C LYS A 153 3.27 -21.12 10.67
N LEU A 154 2.98 -19.96 11.28
CA LEU A 154 2.83 -19.82 12.72
C LEU A 154 1.42 -20.25 13.19
N ASN A 155 1.35 -20.85 14.37
CA ASN A 155 0.10 -21.13 15.07
C ASN A 155 -0.35 -19.88 15.85
N LEU A 156 -1.12 -19.01 15.20
CA LEU A 156 -1.61 -17.75 15.79
C LEU A 156 -2.65 -17.95 16.90
N CYS A 157 -3.12 -19.18 17.12
CA CYS A 157 -3.98 -19.53 18.26
C CYS A 157 -3.15 -19.83 19.52
N HIS A 158 -1.83 -20.06 19.38
CA HIS A 158 -0.96 -20.35 20.52
C HIS A 158 -0.68 -19.08 21.32
N PRO A 159 -0.93 -19.07 22.66
CA PRO A 159 -0.76 -17.86 23.48
C PRO A 159 0.66 -17.27 23.43
N ASP A 160 1.68 -18.12 23.47
CA ASP A 160 3.08 -17.65 23.50
C ASP A 160 3.52 -17.09 22.14
N VAL A 161 2.96 -17.59 21.02
CA VAL A 161 3.16 -17.01 19.68
C VAL A 161 2.57 -15.62 19.63
N LYS A 162 1.32 -15.44 20.08
CA LYS A 162 0.68 -14.12 20.16
C LYS A 162 1.48 -13.18 21.06
N GLN A 163 1.89 -13.65 22.23
CA GLN A 163 2.68 -12.84 23.17
C GLN A 163 4.01 -12.40 22.55
N HIS A 164 4.71 -13.30 21.86
CA HIS A 164 5.95 -12.97 21.18
C HIS A 164 5.78 -11.90 20.11
N ILE A 165 4.72 -12.00 19.29
CA ILE A 165 4.39 -11.01 18.26
C ILE A 165 4.05 -9.67 18.93
N PHE A 166 3.19 -9.65 19.95
CA PHE A 166 2.77 -8.41 20.63
C PHE A 166 3.93 -7.72 21.34
N ASP A 167 4.81 -8.47 22.00
CA ASP A 167 6.02 -7.91 22.61
C ASP A 167 6.99 -7.35 21.55
N SER A 168 7.04 -7.98 20.39
CA SER A 168 7.83 -7.45 19.26
C SER A 168 7.25 -6.11 18.76
N ILE A 169 5.94 -6.02 18.56
CA ILE A 169 5.28 -4.77 18.17
C ILE A 169 5.48 -3.68 19.23
N ARG A 170 5.39 -4.03 20.51
CA ARG A 170 5.70 -3.09 21.61
C ARG A 170 7.11 -2.53 21.47
N SER A 171 8.10 -3.39 21.23
CA SER A 171 9.48 -2.93 21.03
C SER A 171 9.61 -2.01 19.81
N TRP A 172 8.88 -2.26 18.72
CA TRP A 172 8.90 -1.38 17.55
C TRP A 172 8.30 0.01 17.83
N VAL A 173 7.26 0.07 18.65
CA VAL A 173 6.71 1.37 19.10
C VAL A 173 7.70 2.08 20.02
N GLU A 174 8.30 1.37 20.95
CA GLU A 174 9.26 1.94 21.92
C GLU A 174 10.56 2.40 21.28
N GLU A 175 11.12 1.61 20.34
CA GLU A 175 12.41 1.89 19.72
C GLU A 175 12.31 2.81 18.48
N PHE A 176 11.27 2.63 17.67
CA PHE A 176 11.14 3.29 16.36
C PHE A 176 9.98 4.28 16.29
N ASP A 177 9.12 4.33 17.32
CA ASP A 177 7.91 5.17 17.38
C ASP A 177 6.99 4.98 16.17
N ILE A 178 6.85 3.76 15.65
CA ILE A 178 6.03 3.47 14.46
C ILE A 178 4.57 3.89 14.66
N ASP A 179 3.91 4.25 13.57
CA ASP A 179 2.55 4.79 13.56
C ASP A 179 1.49 3.81 13.04
N GLY A 180 1.91 2.64 12.58
CA GLY A 180 1.00 1.63 12.08
C GLY A 180 1.70 0.40 11.51
N LEU A 181 0.86 -0.56 11.10
CA LEU A 181 1.28 -1.82 10.45
C LEU A 181 0.47 -2.06 9.18
N ARG A 182 1.13 -2.60 8.17
CA ARG A 182 0.52 -3.34 7.07
C ARG A 182 0.65 -4.82 7.38
N LEU A 183 -0.45 -5.55 7.42
CA LEU A 183 -0.43 -6.98 7.70
C LEU A 183 -0.30 -7.77 6.39
N ASP A 184 0.82 -8.46 6.26
CA ASP A 184 1.09 -9.37 5.15
C ASP A 184 0.07 -10.49 5.12
N VAL A 185 -0.39 -10.86 3.93
CA VAL A 185 -1.39 -11.92 3.68
C VAL A 185 -2.54 -11.93 4.70
N ALA A 186 -3.11 -10.76 4.99
CA ALA A 186 -4.12 -10.60 6.03
C ALA A 186 -5.32 -11.55 5.84
N TYR A 187 -5.65 -11.90 4.61
CA TYR A 187 -6.70 -12.87 4.28
C TYR A 187 -6.44 -14.29 4.83
N CYS A 188 -5.19 -14.61 5.21
CA CYS A 188 -4.79 -15.87 5.84
C CYS A 188 -4.79 -15.82 7.38
N LEU A 189 -4.89 -14.64 7.99
CA LEU A 189 -4.79 -14.49 9.44
C LEU A 189 -6.07 -14.93 10.16
N ASP A 190 -5.89 -15.49 11.34
CA ASP A 190 -6.99 -15.79 12.27
C ASP A 190 -7.70 -14.49 12.71
N GLU A 191 -9.03 -14.47 12.64
CA GLU A 191 -9.81 -13.26 12.95
C GLU A 191 -9.72 -12.85 14.42
N ASN A 192 -9.62 -13.82 15.34
CA ASN A 192 -9.45 -13.52 16.77
C ASN A 192 -8.07 -12.92 17.03
N PHE A 193 -7.03 -13.43 16.37
CA PHE A 193 -5.71 -12.82 16.40
C PHE A 193 -5.75 -11.37 15.93
N VAL A 194 -6.44 -11.07 14.82
CA VAL A 194 -6.53 -9.69 14.30
C VAL A 194 -7.29 -8.77 15.27
N ARG A 195 -8.37 -9.26 15.93
CA ARG A 195 -9.08 -8.48 16.98
C ARG A 195 -8.19 -8.18 18.18
N GLU A 196 -7.49 -9.19 18.67
CA GLU A 196 -6.57 -9.03 19.80
C GLU A 196 -5.42 -8.08 19.44
N LEU A 197 -4.87 -8.21 18.22
CA LEU A 197 -3.85 -7.32 17.69
C LEU A 197 -4.34 -5.87 17.63
N ARG A 198 -5.56 -5.63 17.13
CA ARG A 198 -6.16 -4.30 17.08
C ARG A 198 -6.25 -3.67 18.47
N ALA A 199 -6.83 -4.40 19.42
CA ALA A 199 -6.97 -3.93 20.80
C ALA A 199 -5.62 -3.64 21.44
N PHE A 200 -4.63 -4.49 21.19
CA PHE A 200 -3.28 -4.30 21.67
C PHE A 200 -2.61 -3.05 21.09
N CYS A 201 -2.67 -2.86 19.78
CA CYS A 201 -2.09 -1.68 19.11
C CYS A 201 -2.75 -0.38 19.57
N ASP A 202 -4.09 -0.37 19.74
CA ASP A 202 -4.81 0.79 20.27
C ASP A 202 -4.37 1.14 21.71
N SER A 203 -3.93 0.14 22.49
CA SER A 203 -3.39 0.37 23.84
C SER A 203 -1.97 0.94 23.87
N LEU A 204 -1.20 0.74 22.80
CA LEU A 204 0.19 1.22 22.69
C LEU A 204 0.29 2.68 22.26
N LYS A 205 -0.50 3.06 21.26
CA LYS A 205 -0.41 4.39 20.66
C LYS A 205 -1.78 4.82 20.10
N PRO A 206 -2.26 6.03 20.44
CA PRO A 206 -3.50 6.56 19.85
C PRO A 206 -3.38 6.63 18.32
N ASP A 207 -4.47 6.34 17.64
CA ASP A 207 -4.56 6.37 16.16
C ASP A 207 -3.54 5.48 15.44
N PHE A 208 -3.13 4.37 16.06
CA PHE A 208 -2.26 3.38 15.43
C PHE A 208 -2.97 2.74 14.23
N PHE A 209 -2.41 2.94 13.03
CA PHE A 209 -3.05 2.53 11.79
C PHE A 209 -2.80 1.06 11.46
N LEU A 210 -3.86 0.32 11.14
CA LEU A 210 -3.78 -1.06 10.64
C LEU A 210 -4.39 -1.17 9.25
N VAL A 211 -3.58 -1.59 8.28
CA VAL A 211 -4.02 -1.95 6.93
C VAL A 211 -3.65 -3.40 6.64
N GLY A 212 -4.56 -4.17 6.07
CA GLY A 212 -4.31 -5.56 5.69
C GLY A 212 -4.15 -5.73 4.20
N GLU A 213 -3.24 -6.60 3.80
CA GLU A 213 -3.20 -7.07 2.44
C GLU A 213 -4.37 -8.02 2.18
N MET A 214 -5.27 -7.58 1.29
CA MET A 214 -6.42 -8.34 0.84
C MET A 214 -6.38 -8.44 -0.67
N LEU A 215 -6.20 -9.65 -1.20
CA LEU A 215 -6.09 -9.87 -2.64
C LEU A 215 -7.46 -10.06 -3.30
N HIS A 216 -8.43 -10.62 -2.56
CA HIS A 216 -9.74 -10.98 -3.07
C HIS A 216 -10.76 -11.14 -1.92
N GLY A 217 -12.02 -11.37 -2.28
CA GLY A 217 -13.10 -11.59 -1.32
C GLY A 217 -13.73 -10.29 -0.79
N ASP A 218 -14.52 -10.42 0.25
CA ASP A 218 -15.12 -9.29 0.95
C ASP A 218 -14.15 -8.74 2.02
N TYR A 219 -13.66 -7.53 1.80
CA TYR A 219 -12.72 -6.89 2.72
C TYR A 219 -13.36 -6.58 4.08
N ASN A 220 -14.69 -6.45 4.16
CA ASN A 220 -15.39 -6.21 5.43
C ASN A 220 -15.16 -7.32 6.47
N ARG A 221 -14.79 -8.51 6.03
CA ARG A 221 -14.46 -9.62 6.94
C ARG A 221 -13.40 -9.20 7.96
N LEU A 222 -12.39 -8.46 7.51
CA LEU A 222 -11.30 -7.97 8.37
C LEU A 222 -11.32 -6.44 8.56
N MET A 223 -11.89 -5.67 7.61
CA MET A 223 -11.94 -4.21 7.66
C MET A 223 -13.21 -3.74 8.35
N ASN A 224 -13.16 -3.62 9.68
CA ASN A 224 -14.28 -3.22 10.53
C ASN A 224 -13.78 -2.55 11.81
N ASP A 225 -14.70 -2.10 12.67
CA ASP A 225 -14.37 -1.30 13.85
C ASP A 225 -13.53 -2.03 14.90
N SER A 226 -13.51 -3.36 14.89
CA SER A 226 -12.75 -4.19 15.86
C SER A 226 -11.48 -4.82 15.30
N MET A 227 -11.19 -4.64 14.00
CA MET A 227 -10.05 -5.24 13.32
C MET A 227 -9.27 -4.18 12.53
N LEU A 228 -9.19 -4.30 11.22
CA LEU A 228 -8.40 -3.41 10.38
C LEU A 228 -9.13 -2.09 10.07
N HIS A 229 -8.38 -1.00 9.99
CA HIS A 229 -8.88 0.30 9.52
C HIS A 229 -9.01 0.36 8.00
N SER A 230 -8.17 -0.38 7.29
CA SER A 230 -8.06 -0.33 5.83
C SER A 230 -7.64 -1.69 5.27
N ALA A 231 -7.84 -1.85 3.97
CA ALA A 231 -7.36 -2.99 3.20
C ALA A 231 -6.79 -2.50 1.87
N THR A 232 -5.88 -3.26 1.27
CA THR A 232 -5.33 -2.98 -0.05
C THR A 232 -6.39 -3.18 -1.13
N ASN A 233 -6.56 -2.21 -2.02
CA ASN A 233 -7.61 -2.24 -3.05
C ASN A 233 -7.13 -2.92 -4.34
N TYR A 234 -6.89 -4.22 -4.29
CA TYR A 234 -6.48 -5.00 -5.46
C TYR A 234 -7.55 -5.07 -6.55
N GLU A 235 -8.82 -4.98 -6.21
CA GLU A 235 -9.90 -4.94 -7.19
C GLU A 235 -9.76 -3.71 -8.09
N CYS A 236 -9.60 -2.52 -7.52
CA CYS A 236 -9.40 -1.30 -8.29
C CYS A 236 -8.02 -1.26 -8.95
N TYR A 237 -6.97 -1.82 -8.35
CA TYR A 237 -5.66 -1.93 -8.97
C TYR A 237 -5.75 -2.52 -10.38
N LYS A 238 -6.43 -3.67 -10.52
CA LYS A 238 -6.63 -4.29 -11.84
C LYS A 238 -7.45 -3.38 -12.76
N GLY A 239 -8.56 -2.85 -12.29
CA GLY A 239 -9.44 -1.98 -13.05
C GLY A 239 -8.75 -0.69 -13.52
N LEU A 240 -7.83 -0.14 -12.73
CA LEU A 240 -7.08 1.06 -13.08
C LEU A 240 -6.31 0.89 -14.40
N PHE A 241 -5.38 -0.06 -14.50
CA PHE A 241 -4.60 -0.20 -15.73
C PHE A 241 -5.39 -0.85 -16.88
N SER A 242 -6.28 -1.80 -16.58
CA SER A 242 -7.07 -2.52 -17.58
C SER A 242 -8.01 -1.59 -18.33
N SER A 243 -8.67 -0.65 -17.63
CA SER A 243 -9.56 0.34 -18.25
C SER A 243 -8.86 1.23 -19.27
N PHE A 244 -7.64 1.64 -18.98
CA PHE A 244 -6.84 2.43 -19.92
C PHE A 244 -6.35 1.59 -21.10
N ASN A 245 -5.86 0.39 -20.87
CA ASN A 245 -5.36 -0.49 -21.92
C ASN A 245 -6.46 -0.96 -22.88
N SER A 246 -7.65 -1.23 -22.39
CA SER A 246 -8.81 -1.63 -23.20
C SER A 246 -9.61 -0.45 -23.72
N MET A 247 -9.26 0.80 -23.34
CA MET A 247 -10.04 2.00 -23.61
C MET A 247 -11.50 1.85 -23.19
N ASN A 248 -11.71 1.34 -21.96
CA ASN A 248 -13.02 1.03 -21.40
C ASN A 248 -13.17 1.50 -19.96
N MET A 249 -13.50 2.78 -19.77
CA MET A 249 -13.68 3.38 -18.43
C MET A 249 -14.85 2.77 -17.64
N PHE A 250 -15.76 2.05 -18.30
CA PHE A 250 -16.83 1.32 -17.58
C PHE A 250 -16.29 0.31 -16.61
N GLU A 251 -15.13 -0.30 -16.85
CA GLU A 251 -14.53 -1.30 -15.97
C GLU A 251 -14.20 -0.72 -14.60
N ILE A 252 -13.38 0.32 -14.53
CA ILE A 252 -13.00 0.94 -13.25
C ILE A 252 -14.18 1.63 -12.56
N ILE A 253 -15.04 2.31 -13.33
CA ILE A 253 -16.21 2.99 -12.75
C ILE A 253 -17.20 1.97 -12.19
N HIS A 254 -17.36 0.80 -12.81
CA HIS A 254 -18.17 -0.28 -12.26
C HIS A 254 -17.63 -0.76 -10.89
N SER A 255 -16.30 -0.98 -10.78
CA SER A 255 -15.68 -1.35 -9.50
C SER A 255 -15.88 -0.27 -8.43
N LEU A 256 -15.71 1.01 -8.80
CA LEU A 256 -15.93 2.12 -7.87
C LEU A 256 -17.39 2.26 -7.44
N LEU A 257 -18.35 2.05 -8.35
CA LEU A 257 -19.78 2.03 -7.99
C LEU A 257 -20.12 0.86 -7.06
N ARG A 258 -19.55 -0.32 -7.29
CA ARG A 258 -19.73 -1.48 -6.43
C ARG A 258 -19.17 -1.24 -5.02
N GLN A 259 -18.02 -0.59 -4.93
CA GLN A 259 -17.34 -0.32 -3.66
C GLN A 259 -17.92 0.88 -2.91
N PHE A 260 -18.22 1.98 -3.60
CA PHE A 260 -18.47 3.30 -3.00
C PHE A 260 -19.70 4.02 -3.55
N GLY A 261 -20.46 3.42 -4.45
CA GLY A 261 -21.60 4.05 -5.11
C GLY A 261 -22.75 4.42 -4.16
N PRO A 262 -23.80 5.09 -4.67
CA PRO A 262 -24.92 5.59 -3.86
C PRO A 262 -25.92 4.51 -3.44
N GLU A 263 -25.84 3.32 -4.02
CA GLU A 263 -26.82 2.24 -3.81
C GLU A 263 -26.64 1.56 -2.44
N ASN A 264 -27.73 1.00 -1.90
CA ASN A 264 -27.72 0.35 -0.59
C ASN A 264 -26.89 -0.94 -0.52
N TRP A 265 -26.62 -1.58 -1.66
CA TRP A 265 -25.79 -2.79 -1.75
C TRP A 265 -24.30 -2.51 -1.85
N THR A 266 -23.88 -1.26 -1.80
CA THR A 266 -22.48 -0.84 -1.88
C THR A 266 -21.66 -1.41 -0.71
N LEU A 267 -20.46 -1.92 -0.99
CA LEU A 267 -19.68 -2.70 -0.03
C LEU A 267 -18.91 -1.84 0.99
N TYR A 268 -18.27 -0.74 0.53
CA TYR A 268 -17.24 -0.04 1.34
C TYR A 268 -17.49 1.47 1.46
N ARG A 269 -18.75 1.94 1.31
CA ARG A 269 -19.07 3.36 1.50
C ARG A 269 -18.63 3.85 2.87
N GLY A 270 -17.94 5.01 2.90
CA GLY A 270 -17.38 5.60 4.11
C GLY A 270 -16.11 4.94 4.63
N LYS A 271 -15.60 3.89 3.95
CA LYS A 271 -14.32 3.25 4.27
C LYS A 271 -13.19 3.76 3.37
N HIS A 272 -11.95 3.61 3.87
CA HIS A 272 -10.75 4.13 3.21
C HIS A 272 -9.81 2.99 2.89
N LEU A 273 -9.82 2.54 1.63
CA LEU A 273 -8.92 1.50 1.14
C LEU A 273 -7.57 2.09 0.74
N LEU A 274 -6.49 1.35 0.91
CA LEU A 274 -5.17 1.71 0.39
C LEU A 274 -5.15 1.45 -1.13
N CYS A 275 -5.05 2.53 -1.91
CA CYS A 275 -5.11 2.51 -3.37
C CYS A 275 -3.72 2.67 -3.96
N PHE A 276 -3.43 1.94 -5.02
CA PHE A 276 -2.13 1.96 -5.68
C PHE A 276 -2.26 1.61 -7.16
N VAL A 277 -1.32 2.08 -7.96
CA VAL A 277 -1.21 1.72 -9.39
C VAL A 277 -0.25 0.56 -9.61
N ASP A 278 0.67 0.36 -8.69
CA ASP A 278 1.60 -0.77 -8.58
C ASP A 278 2.17 -0.90 -7.17
N ASN A 279 2.92 -1.97 -6.93
CA ASN A 279 3.67 -2.24 -5.70
C ASN A 279 4.83 -3.22 -5.97
N HIS A 280 5.44 -3.75 -4.91
CA HIS A 280 6.60 -4.64 -4.98
C HIS A 280 6.31 -6.07 -5.49
N ASP A 281 5.03 -6.43 -5.71
CA ASP A 281 4.60 -7.78 -6.13
C ASP A 281 4.02 -7.84 -7.53
N VAL A 282 3.78 -6.69 -8.16
CA VAL A 282 3.18 -6.60 -9.49
C VAL A 282 4.09 -5.85 -10.45
N SER A 283 3.86 -6.02 -11.75
CA SER A 283 4.58 -5.24 -12.76
C SER A 283 4.39 -3.75 -12.52
N ARG A 284 5.46 -2.97 -12.71
CA ARG A 284 5.39 -1.52 -12.58
C ARG A 284 4.41 -0.94 -13.60
N ILE A 285 3.68 0.08 -13.21
CA ILE A 285 2.59 0.65 -14.02
C ILE A 285 3.08 1.13 -15.39
N ALA A 286 4.27 1.70 -15.48
CA ALA A 286 4.84 2.14 -16.75
C ALA A 286 5.13 0.96 -17.71
N SER A 287 5.30 -0.26 -17.19
CA SER A 287 5.42 -1.48 -17.99
C SER A 287 4.07 -2.11 -18.34
N ASN A 288 3.04 -1.90 -17.51
CA ASN A 288 1.70 -2.45 -17.73
C ASN A 288 0.88 -1.66 -18.76
N LEU A 289 1.12 -0.35 -18.91
CA LEU A 289 0.36 0.51 -19.82
C LEU A 289 0.86 0.32 -21.26
N THR A 290 -0.10 0.15 -22.17
CA THR A 290 0.16 0.06 -23.62
C THR A 290 0.37 1.44 -24.26
N ASN A 291 -0.08 2.52 -23.60
CA ASN A 291 0.08 3.90 -24.01
C ASN A 291 0.67 4.73 -22.86
N GLU A 292 1.87 5.24 -23.04
CA GLU A 292 2.57 6.03 -22.02
C GLU A 292 1.85 7.35 -21.67
N GLN A 293 1.04 7.89 -22.57
CA GLN A 293 0.22 9.10 -22.30
C GLN A 293 -0.83 8.87 -21.20
N HIS A 294 -1.16 7.61 -20.91
CA HIS A 294 -2.09 7.26 -19.85
C HIS A 294 -1.46 7.28 -18.45
N LEU A 295 -0.13 7.29 -18.35
CA LEU A 295 0.56 7.21 -17.05
C LEU A 295 0.19 8.37 -16.10
N PRO A 296 0.18 9.64 -16.52
CA PRO A 296 -0.31 10.71 -15.65
C PRO A 296 -1.80 10.58 -15.29
N LEU A 297 -2.62 10.05 -16.21
CA LEU A 297 -4.06 9.93 -16.01
C LEU A 297 -4.43 8.84 -15.00
N ILE A 298 -3.71 7.72 -15.01
CA ILE A 298 -3.95 6.65 -14.04
C ILE A 298 -3.61 7.11 -12.61
N TYR A 299 -2.56 7.92 -12.43
CA TYR A 299 -2.29 8.55 -11.14
C TYR A 299 -3.38 9.55 -10.75
N ALA A 300 -3.87 10.38 -11.69
CA ALA A 300 -4.99 11.28 -11.42
C ALA A 300 -6.24 10.50 -10.96
N LEU A 301 -6.57 9.40 -11.62
CA LEU A 301 -7.67 8.54 -11.22
C LEU A 301 -7.47 7.94 -9.83
N CYS A 302 -6.27 7.41 -9.54
CA CYS A 302 -5.92 6.84 -8.24
C CYS A 302 -6.02 7.86 -7.08
N PHE A 303 -5.62 9.11 -7.32
CA PHE A 303 -5.69 10.18 -6.33
C PHE A 303 -7.10 10.78 -6.19
N GLY A 304 -7.90 10.79 -7.26
CA GLY A 304 -9.26 11.33 -7.27
C GLY A 304 -10.32 10.38 -6.72
N MET A 305 -10.13 9.07 -6.88
CA MET A 305 -11.07 8.05 -6.39
C MET A 305 -11.09 7.97 -4.86
N PRO A 306 -12.15 7.37 -4.23
CA PRO A 306 -12.16 7.12 -2.80
C PRO A 306 -10.98 6.24 -2.37
N GLY A 307 -10.30 6.61 -1.28
CA GLY A 307 -9.23 5.83 -0.69
C GLY A 307 -7.98 6.63 -0.36
N ILE A 308 -6.95 5.92 0.06
CA ILE A 308 -5.64 6.42 0.50
C ILE A 308 -4.64 6.09 -0.60
N PRO A 309 -4.10 7.05 -1.36
CA PRO A 309 -3.14 6.76 -2.41
C PRO A 309 -1.78 6.36 -1.84
N CYS A 310 -1.18 5.35 -2.45
CA CYS A 310 0.17 4.87 -2.15
C CYS A 310 0.99 4.84 -3.44
N VAL A 311 2.17 5.46 -3.41
CA VAL A 311 3.12 5.52 -4.52
C VAL A 311 4.28 4.59 -4.21
N TYR A 312 4.60 3.68 -5.12
CA TYR A 312 5.74 2.76 -4.98
C TYR A 312 7.01 3.39 -5.53
N TYR A 313 8.11 3.32 -4.77
CA TYR A 313 9.37 3.99 -5.13
C TYR A 313 9.86 3.63 -6.54
N GLY A 314 10.20 4.62 -7.32
CA GLY A 314 10.62 4.50 -8.72
C GLY A 314 9.49 4.65 -9.71
N SER A 315 8.27 4.28 -9.37
CA SER A 315 7.12 4.38 -10.27
C SER A 315 6.68 5.82 -10.50
N GLU A 316 6.97 6.74 -9.57
CA GLU A 316 6.65 8.16 -9.68
C GLU A 316 7.45 8.91 -10.76
N TRP A 317 8.51 8.33 -11.26
CA TRP A 317 9.20 8.86 -12.46
C TRP A 317 9.10 7.95 -13.67
N GLY A 318 8.29 6.89 -13.60
CA GLY A 318 8.04 5.99 -14.71
C GLY A 318 9.05 4.85 -14.87
N ALA A 319 9.71 4.41 -13.80
CA ALA A 319 10.56 3.23 -13.84
C ALA A 319 9.78 2.01 -14.34
N LYS A 320 10.44 1.17 -15.14
CA LYS A 320 9.84 -0.01 -15.79
C LYS A 320 10.40 -1.31 -15.20
N ALA A 321 9.53 -2.28 -14.99
CA ALA A 321 9.87 -3.67 -14.68
C ALA A 321 8.61 -4.53 -14.82
N ASN A 322 8.77 -5.76 -15.30
CA ASN A 322 7.69 -6.74 -15.45
C ASN A 322 7.83 -7.86 -14.43
N LYS A 323 6.70 -8.36 -13.93
CA LYS A 323 6.66 -9.51 -13.01
C LYS A 323 7.33 -10.76 -13.62
N SER A 324 7.26 -10.92 -14.93
CA SER A 324 7.92 -12.03 -15.66
C SER A 324 9.45 -12.01 -15.58
N GLU A 325 10.05 -10.88 -15.22
CA GLU A 325 11.50 -10.73 -15.02
C GLU A 325 11.93 -11.15 -13.59
N GLY A 326 10.97 -11.53 -12.75
CA GLY A 326 11.15 -11.92 -11.36
C GLY A 326 11.08 -10.75 -10.37
N ASP A 327 10.93 -11.09 -9.10
CA ASP A 327 10.79 -10.11 -8.01
C ASP A 327 11.97 -9.13 -7.89
N PRO A 328 13.25 -9.52 -8.10
CA PRO A 328 14.36 -8.56 -8.03
C PRO A 328 14.23 -7.39 -9.01
N ALA A 329 13.64 -7.61 -10.19
CA ALA A 329 13.41 -6.54 -11.17
C ALA A 329 12.39 -5.51 -10.66
N LEU A 330 11.35 -5.96 -9.97
CA LEU A 330 10.33 -5.10 -9.35
C LEU A 330 10.88 -4.29 -8.16
N ARG A 331 11.93 -4.81 -7.52
CA ARG A 331 12.49 -4.34 -6.24
C ARG A 331 13.89 -3.75 -6.43
N ALA A 332 14.08 -3.04 -7.54
CA ALA A 332 15.39 -2.51 -7.97
C ALA A 332 15.96 -1.47 -7.00
N CYS A 333 17.29 -1.40 -6.95
CA CYS A 333 18.03 -0.31 -6.35
C CYS A 333 18.18 0.85 -7.33
N PHE A 334 17.87 2.07 -6.88
CA PHE A 334 18.16 3.29 -7.61
C PHE A 334 19.14 4.13 -6.79
N ASP A 335 20.16 4.69 -7.43
CA ASP A 335 21.18 5.48 -6.73
C ASP A 335 20.60 6.78 -6.15
N ALA A 336 19.70 7.43 -6.89
CA ALA A 336 19.01 8.64 -6.51
C ALA A 336 17.62 8.71 -7.13
N PRO A 337 16.70 9.50 -6.56
CA PRO A 337 15.41 9.76 -7.18
C PRO A 337 15.57 10.57 -8.47
N VAL A 338 14.62 10.40 -9.40
CA VAL A 338 14.57 11.15 -10.65
C VAL A 338 13.41 12.13 -10.59
N GLU A 339 13.70 13.40 -10.83
CA GLU A 339 12.68 14.44 -10.95
C GLU A 339 12.34 14.64 -12.44
N ASN A 340 11.05 14.54 -12.78
CA ASN A 340 10.55 14.73 -14.14
C ASN A 340 9.11 15.26 -14.12
N ASP A 341 8.49 15.36 -15.29
CA ASP A 341 7.11 15.86 -15.43
C ASP A 341 6.11 15.01 -14.66
N LEU A 342 6.33 13.70 -14.55
CA LEU A 342 5.45 12.80 -13.81
C LEU A 342 5.55 13.02 -12.30
N THR A 343 6.74 13.19 -11.74
CA THR A 343 6.93 13.53 -10.32
C THR A 343 6.29 14.88 -9.99
N ALA A 344 6.46 15.88 -10.85
CA ALA A 344 5.82 17.18 -10.70
C ALA A 344 4.28 17.08 -10.77
N TRP A 345 3.74 16.22 -11.64
CA TRP A 345 2.32 15.95 -11.74
C TRP A 345 1.77 15.28 -10.48
N ILE A 346 2.41 14.23 -9.99
CA ILE A 346 2.01 13.51 -8.77
C ILE A 346 2.05 14.45 -7.55
N SER A 347 3.04 15.34 -7.48
CA SER A 347 3.11 16.36 -6.41
C SER A 347 1.89 17.28 -6.42
N LYS A 348 1.41 17.69 -7.59
CA LYS A 348 0.17 18.50 -7.72
C LYS A 348 -1.06 17.70 -7.31
N LEU A 349 -1.16 16.43 -7.69
CA LEU A 349 -2.25 15.55 -7.27
C LEU A 349 -2.27 15.37 -5.74
N ALA A 350 -1.11 15.18 -5.12
CA ALA A 350 -0.96 15.07 -3.68
C ALA A 350 -1.38 16.37 -2.97
N ALA A 351 -1.00 17.53 -3.50
CA ALA A 351 -1.42 18.83 -2.99
C ALA A 351 -2.94 19.03 -3.09
N ALA A 352 -3.54 18.66 -4.23
CA ALA A 352 -4.99 18.71 -4.43
C ALA A 352 -5.73 17.81 -3.43
N LYS A 353 -5.27 16.58 -3.23
CA LYS A 353 -5.84 15.65 -2.26
C LYS A 353 -5.77 16.20 -0.85
N LYS A 354 -4.62 16.70 -0.43
CA LYS A 354 -4.40 17.28 0.90
C LYS A 354 -5.28 18.51 1.16
N ALA A 355 -5.57 19.30 0.13
CA ALA A 355 -6.37 20.53 0.24
C ALA A 355 -7.88 20.28 0.20
N SER A 356 -8.35 19.03 0.02
CA SER A 356 -9.75 18.72 -0.23
C SER A 356 -10.33 17.69 0.71
N ASN A 357 -11.29 18.10 1.53
CA ASN A 357 -12.09 17.18 2.35
C ASN A 357 -12.94 16.24 1.47
N ALA A 358 -13.44 16.72 0.33
CA ALA A 358 -14.22 15.90 -0.58
C ALA A 358 -13.39 14.76 -1.18
N LEU A 359 -12.13 15.01 -1.56
CA LEU A 359 -11.23 13.95 -2.04
C LEU A 359 -10.85 12.94 -0.96
N ASN A 360 -10.81 13.37 0.31
CA ASN A 360 -10.49 12.50 1.45
C ASN A 360 -11.70 11.71 1.95
N TYR A 361 -12.85 12.36 2.12
CA TYR A 361 -14.01 11.79 2.81
C TYR A 361 -15.30 11.76 1.99
N GLY A 362 -15.32 12.38 0.81
CA GLY A 362 -16.53 12.55 0.03
C GLY A 362 -17.10 11.24 -0.50
N ASP A 363 -18.43 11.17 -0.57
CA ASP A 363 -19.15 10.11 -1.27
C ASP A 363 -18.79 10.10 -2.77
N PHE A 364 -19.03 8.97 -3.41
CA PHE A 364 -18.73 8.76 -4.83
C PHE A 364 -20.03 8.66 -5.64
N ARG A 365 -20.09 9.39 -6.78
CA ARG A 365 -21.15 9.28 -7.76
C ARG A 365 -20.59 9.45 -9.18
N SER A 366 -20.94 8.56 -10.10
CA SER A 366 -20.64 8.73 -11.53
C SER A 366 -21.53 9.81 -12.16
N VAL A 367 -20.94 10.70 -12.95
CA VAL A 367 -21.64 11.83 -13.59
C VAL A 367 -21.65 11.70 -15.12
N VAL A 368 -20.49 11.48 -15.73
CA VAL A 368 -20.33 11.20 -17.16
C VAL A 368 -19.52 9.94 -17.33
N LEU A 369 -19.96 9.04 -18.19
CA LEU A 369 -19.25 7.81 -18.46
C LEU A 369 -19.39 7.41 -19.92
N THR A 370 -18.26 7.28 -20.58
CA THR A 370 -18.11 6.72 -21.91
C THR A 370 -17.02 5.64 -21.90
N HIS A 371 -16.69 5.07 -23.04
CA HIS A 371 -15.55 4.15 -23.13
C HIS A 371 -14.21 4.83 -22.82
N ARG A 372 -14.07 6.13 -23.11
CA ARG A 372 -12.79 6.84 -23.08
C ARG A 372 -12.73 8.00 -22.12
N GLN A 373 -13.87 8.44 -21.60
CA GLN A 373 -13.98 9.55 -20.65
C GLN A 373 -14.79 9.15 -19.44
N CYS A 374 -14.43 9.72 -18.29
CA CYS A 374 -15.26 9.67 -17.10
C CYS A 374 -15.20 10.99 -16.34
N ILE A 375 -16.34 11.36 -15.77
CA ILE A 375 -16.45 12.41 -14.76
C ILE A 375 -17.20 11.80 -13.58
N PHE A 376 -16.64 11.90 -12.39
CA PHE A 376 -17.31 11.48 -11.18
C PHE A 376 -17.21 12.54 -10.08
N GLU A 377 -18.16 12.49 -9.19
CA GLU A 377 -18.29 13.42 -8.06
C GLU A 377 -17.74 12.80 -6.80
N ARG A 378 -16.98 13.61 -6.05
CA ARG A 378 -16.64 13.40 -4.65
C ARG A 378 -17.30 14.52 -3.85
N LYS A 379 -18.12 14.17 -2.86
CA LYS A 379 -18.95 15.15 -2.16
C LYS A 379 -19.04 14.88 -0.66
N THR A 380 -18.82 15.94 0.12
CA THR A 380 -19.18 16.03 1.54
C THR A 380 -20.31 17.06 1.71
N ASP A 381 -20.79 17.26 2.93
CA ASP A 381 -21.78 18.32 3.22
C ASP A 381 -21.29 19.73 2.89
N SER A 382 -19.98 19.94 2.96
CA SER A 382 -19.37 21.26 2.82
C SER A 382 -18.58 21.48 1.52
N GLU A 383 -18.23 20.43 0.80
CA GLU A 383 -17.35 20.52 -0.35
C GLU A 383 -17.73 19.52 -1.44
N ARG A 384 -17.51 19.91 -2.69
CA ARG A 384 -17.77 19.08 -3.85
C ARG A 384 -16.68 19.25 -4.87
N VAL A 385 -16.14 18.11 -5.36
CA VAL A 385 -15.13 18.06 -6.41
C VAL A 385 -15.61 17.13 -7.50
N LEU A 386 -15.48 17.58 -8.75
CA LEU A 386 -15.69 16.77 -9.96
C LEU A 386 -14.32 16.35 -10.49
N VAL A 387 -14.07 15.06 -10.55
CA VAL A 387 -12.86 14.48 -11.15
C VAL A 387 -13.18 14.10 -12.58
N ALA A 388 -12.51 14.74 -13.54
CA ALA A 388 -12.73 14.54 -14.97
C ALA A 388 -11.49 13.99 -15.64
N ILE A 389 -11.65 12.96 -16.48
CA ILE A 389 -10.55 12.30 -17.20
C ILE A 389 -10.96 12.06 -18.64
N ASN A 390 -10.07 12.44 -19.57
CA ASN A 390 -10.14 12.07 -20.98
C ASN A 390 -8.92 11.21 -21.34
N ALA A 391 -9.14 9.92 -21.60
CA ALA A 391 -8.09 8.98 -21.98
C ALA A 391 -7.87 8.93 -23.52
N ASP A 392 -8.68 9.65 -24.30
CA ASP A 392 -8.58 9.67 -25.76
C ASP A 392 -7.52 10.65 -26.27
N ASN A 393 -7.07 10.42 -27.49
CA ASN A 393 -6.16 11.29 -28.23
C ASN A 393 -6.86 12.44 -28.96
N VAL A 394 -8.19 12.60 -28.77
CA VAL A 394 -9.00 13.69 -29.33
C VAL A 394 -9.71 14.42 -28.18
N PRO A 395 -10.02 15.73 -28.36
CA PRO A 395 -10.79 16.47 -27.38
C PRO A 395 -12.22 15.93 -27.28
N TYR A 396 -12.80 16.04 -26.10
CA TYR A 396 -14.18 15.64 -25.80
C TYR A 396 -14.90 16.77 -25.08
N THR A 397 -16.05 17.19 -25.56
CA THR A 397 -16.89 18.17 -24.85
C THR A 397 -17.97 17.43 -24.06
N ALA A 398 -17.86 17.46 -22.74
CA ALA A 398 -18.85 16.88 -21.85
C ALA A 398 -20.01 17.86 -21.62
N HIS A 399 -21.25 17.37 -21.80
CA HIS A 399 -22.49 18.11 -21.50
C HIS A 399 -23.18 17.41 -20.32
N PHE A 400 -23.24 18.08 -19.18
CA PHE A 400 -23.87 17.57 -17.98
C PHE A 400 -24.25 18.71 -17.03
N ASP A 401 -25.18 18.46 -16.13
CA ASP A 401 -25.49 19.41 -15.07
C ASP A 401 -24.41 19.32 -13.97
N ALA A 402 -23.54 20.32 -13.93
CA ALA A 402 -22.52 20.43 -12.90
C ALA A 402 -23.10 20.82 -11.54
N GLY A 403 -24.32 21.35 -11.48
CA GLY A 403 -24.95 21.87 -10.26
C GLY A 403 -24.23 23.10 -9.67
N CYS A 404 -23.32 23.71 -10.43
CA CYS A 404 -22.63 24.97 -10.12
C CYS A 404 -22.25 25.67 -11.44
N GLY A 405 -22.06 27.01 -11.42
CA GLY A 405 -21.67 27.76 -12.63
C GLY A 405 -20.18 27.63 -12.92
N THR A 406 -19.36 27.71 -11.89
CA THR A 406 -17.90 27.69 -11.99
C THR A 406 -17.25 26.75 -10.97
N ALA A 407 -16.01 26.40 -11.23
CA ALA A 407 -15.16 25.63 -10.33
C ALA A 407 -13.71 26.09 -10.45
N VAL A 408 -12.92 25.82 -9.41
CA VAL A 408 -11.46 25.96 -9.45
C VAL A 408 -10.86 24.58 -9.60
N ASP A 409 -10.01 24.38 -10.60
CA ASP A 409 -9.23 23.16 -10.74
C ASP A 409 -8.14 23.09 -9.69
N LEU A 410 -8.21 22.12 -8.78
CA LEU A 410 -7.26 21.96 -7.68
C LEU A 410 -5.83 21.60 -8.13
N ILE A 411 -5.68 21.11 -9.38
CA ILE A 411 -4.38 20.72 -9.93
C ILE A 411 -3.63 21.93 -10.48
N THR A 412 -4.36 22.82 -11.18
CA THR A 412 -3.76 23.96 -11.90
C THR A 412 -4.04 25.31 -11.26
N GLY A 413 -5.09 25.43 -10.44
CA GLY A 413 -5.59 26.68 -9.89
C GLY A 413 -6.45 27.51 -10.87
N ASN A 414 -6.69 26.99 -12.07
CA ASN A 414 -7.48 27.71 -13.08
C ASN A 414 -8.99 27.61 -12.79
N THR A 415 -9.72 28.66 -13.14
CA THR A 415 -11.18 28.64 -13.08
C THR A 415 -11.74 27.95 -14.33
N HIS A 416 -12.74 27.10 -14.11
CA HIS A 416 -13.52 26.43 -15.17
C HIS A 416 -14.96 26.93 -15.10
N ASP A 417 -15.51 27.27 -16.27
CA ASP A 417 -16.93 27.64 -16.47
C ASP A 417 -17.65 26.46 -17.12
N PHE A 418 -18.74 26.01 -16.53
CA PHE A 418 -19.54 24.90 -17.03
C PHE A 418 -20.57 25.34 -18.10
N GLY A 419 -20.71 26.65 -18.37
CA GLY A 419 -21.60 27.18 -19.38
C GLY A 419 -21.21 26.75 -20.79
N GLY A 420 -22.13 26.10 -21.51
CA GLY A 420 -21.88 25.67 -22.90
C GLY A 420 -21.19 24.29 -23.05
N GLY A 421 -20.91 23.60 -21.96
CA GLY A 421 -20.21 22.33 -21.96
C GLY A 421 -18.77 22.45 -21.47
N SER A 422 -18.18 21.34 -21.11
CA SER A 422 -16.81 21.24 -20.58
C SER A 422 -15.89 20.53 -21.55
N GLU A 423 -14.98 21.26 -22.18
CA GLU A 423 -13.98 20.66 -23.07
C GLU A 423 -12.88 19.96 -22.23
N LEU A 424 -12.66 18.68 -22.53
CA LEU A 424 -11.56 17.88 -22.02
C LEU A 424 -10.55 17.69 -23.17
N PRO A 425 -9.39 18.36 -23.14
CA PRO A 425 -8.32 18.13 -24.10
C PRO A 425 -7.88 16.67 -24.17
N PRO A 426 -7.19 16.25 -25.26
CA PRO A 426 -6.62 14.91 -25.32
C PRO A 426 -5.73 14.60 -24.10
N TYR A 427 -5.85 13.38 -23.54
CA TYR A 427 -5.03 12.92 -22.42
C TYR A 427 -5.00 13.91 -21.25
N SER A 428 -6.17 14.33 -20.76
CA SER A 428 -6.29 15.34 -19.71
C SER A 428 -6.99 14.83 -18.45
N ALA A 429 -6.69 15.45 -17.33
CA ALA A 429 -7.37 15.24 -16.06
C ALA A 429 -7.53 16.57 -15.32
N PHE A 430 -8.67 16.74 -14.63
CA PHE A 430 -9.03 17.92 -13.85
C PHE A 430 -9.70 17.50 -12.54
N PHE A 431 -9.45 18.27 -11.47
CA PHE A 431 -10.12 18.16 -10.18
C PHE A 431 -10.86 19.46 -9.89
N TRP A 432 -12.06 19.59 -10.42
CA TRP A 432 -12.87 20.81 -10.35
C TRP A 432 -13.59 20.91 -8.99
N LYS A 433 -13.10 21.76 -8.11
CA LYS A 433 -13.79 22.13 -6.87
C LYS A 433 -14.85 23.15 -7.19
N CYS A 434 -16.12 22.74 -7.04
CA CYS A 434 -17.27 23.57 -7.35
C CYS A 434 -17.35 24.76 -6.36
N GLU A 435 -17.57 25.94 -6.90
CA GLU A 435 -17.91 27.12 -6.10
C GLU A 435 -19.37 27.00 -5.63
N ARG A 436 -19.65 27.47 -4.40
CA ARG A 436 -20.99 27.46 -3.81
C ARG A 436 -21.89 28.51 -4.45
#